data_24cb00dae13dc6821cd315d5089539ff
#
_entry.id   24cb00dae13dc6821cd315d5089539ff
#
_cell.length_a   1.000
_cell.length_b   1.000
_cell.length_c   1.000
_cell.angle_alpha   90.00
_cell.angle_beta   90.00
_cell.angle_gamma   90.00
#
_symmetry.space_group_name_H-M   'P 1'
#
loop_
_entity.id
_entity.type
_entity.pdbx_description
1 polymer ?
#
loop_
_entity_poly.entity_id
_entity_poly.type
_entity_poly.pdbx_seq_one_letter_code
_entity_poly.pdbx_strand_id
1 'polypeptide(L)'
;MTEHQILRARAEARIYEQRGETLSFEATVISSEQTAGGYAAELDRTEFFPGGGGQSADTGVLRCGGEVLRVSACELDGRVVCISERRIPVGTHVTGEVDAAPRLSRMQSHTGEHIISGIAHRMFGCENRGFHMSENADGTVCFFTVDTDRELTEENIRDIETAANEAIMRNIPVVCRIPLRDELAALDYRSKKELDGPVRLVGIDGVDLCACCAPHFSRTGSVGALRIIESMRYKGGMRLTATAGMAALLDEREKLGQLALISRALSVKQQEAAAGVERLSHELETEHGRAAELELRLSELIAAGAQCGVVFERLGPAARKRTAQALAQRFDGIGAVFSGSDDTGYDYVIAQPQGRIGLRELAAKLRTLGGGGGGSEELISGRVTASSLDIAESGLLPITWE
;
A
#
# COMPACT_ATOMS: atom_id res chain seq x y z
N MET A 1 27.87 -41.64 -4.97
CA MET A 1 26.81 -41.59 -3.92
C MET A 1 25.50 -41.95 -4.57
N THR A 2 24.67 -42.76 -3.91
CA THR A 2 23.30 -43.03 -4.37
C THR A 2 22.43 -41.78 -4.14
N GLU A 3 21.30 -41.67 -4.86
CA GLU A 3 20.33 -40.58 -4.66
C GLU A 3 19.92 -40.47 -3.17
N HIS A 4 19.63 -41.58 -2.52
CA HIS A 4 19.35 -41.63 -1.08
C HIS A 4 20.46 -41.04 -0.21
N GLN A 5 21.73 -41.30 -0.53
CA GLN A 5 22.86 -40.74 0.22
C GLN A 5 22.98 -39.24 0.02
N ILE A 6 22.70 -38.73 -1.19
CA ILE A 6 22.72 -37.29 -1.50
C ILE A 6 21.60 -36.58 -0.75
N LEU A 7 20.38 -37.11 -0.80
CA LEU A 7 19.23 -36.48 -0.10
C LEU A 7 19.41 -36.49 1.42
N ARG A 8 19.98 -37.57 1.97
CA ARG A 8 20.27 -37.63 3.41
C ARG A 8 21.33 -36.63 3.83
N ALA A 9 22.42 -36.50 3.08
CA ALA A 9 23.49 -35.53 3.36
C ALA A 9 22.94 -34.09 3.29
N ARG A 10 22.09 -33.79 2.30
CA ARG A 10 21.40 -32.51 2.20
C ARG A 10 20.50 -32.24 3.41
N ALA A 11 19.72 -33.21 3.81
CA ALA A 11 18.82 -33.09 4.96
C ALA A 11 19.58 -32.87 6.29
N GLU A 12 20.76 -33.51 6.44
CA GLU A 12 21.62 -33.29 7.61
C GLU A 12 22.31 -31.92 7.61
N ALA A 13 22.66 -31.39 6.43
CA ALA A 13 23.32 -30.09 6.28
C ALA A 13 22.33 -28.91 6.33
N ARG A 14 21.14 -29.03 5.73
CA ARG A 14 20.12 -27.96 5.65
C ARG A 14 18.94 -28.26 6.55
N ILE A 15 19.13 -28.11 7.87
CA ILE A 15 18.12 -28.48 8.89
C ILE A 15 16.84 -27.66 8.73
N TYR A 16 16.93 -26.39 8.32
CA TYR A 16 15.78 -25.52 8.05
C TYR A 16 14.79 -26.08 7.01
N GLU A 17 15.23 -26.99 6.15
CA GLU A 17 14.36 -27.65 5.18
C GLU A 17 13.39 -28.65 5.83
N GLN A 18 13.66 -29.11 7.05
CA GLN A 18 12.86 -30.09 7.78
C GLN A 18 12.16 -29.50 9.01
N ARG A 19 12.84 -28.63 9.75
CA ARG A 19 12.41 -28.10 11.05
C ARG A 19 12.56 -26.59 11.09
N GLY A 20 11.81 -25.87 10.25
CA GLY A 20 11.90 -24.42 10.17
C GLY A 20 11.71 -23.65 11.48
N GLU A 21 11.05 -24.26 12.46
CA GLU A 21 10.77 -23.71 13.79
C GLU A 21 11.97 -23.77 14.76
N THR A 22 13.01 -24.56 14.43
CA THR A 22 14.25 -24.60 15.24
C THR A 22 15.05 -23.32 14.98
N LEU A 23 15.35 -22.59 16.01
CA LEU A 23 16.02 -21.29 15.93
C LEU A 23 17.45 -21.31 16.50
N SER A 24 17.86 -22.39 17.15
CA SER A 24 19.20 -22.57 17.72
C SER A 24 19.75 -23.97 17.37
N PHE A 25 21.04 -24.02 17.06
CA PHE A 25 21.70 -25.24 16.64
C PHE A 25 23.20 -25.19 16.93
N GLU A 26 23.82 -26.37 17.03
CA GLU A 26 25.26 -26.53 17.13
C GLU A 26 25.84 -26.95 15.78
N ALA A 27 26.98 -26.37 15.40
CA ALA A 27 27.66 -26.69 14.16
C ALA A 27 29.17 -26.51 14.24
N THR A 28 29.88 -27.01 13.23
CA THR A 28 31.32 -26.82 13.07
C THR A 28 31.57 -26.07 11.75
N VAL A 29 32.45 -25.08 11.78
CA VAL A 29 32.90 -24.37 10.57
C VAL A 29 33.75 -25.30 9.71
N ILE A 30 33.32 -25.60 8.49
CA ILE A 30 34.00 -26.49 7.54
C ILE A 30 34.75 -25.73 6.44
N SER A 31 34.37 -24.46 6.17
CA SER A 31 35.08 -23.54 5.26
C SER A 31 34.98 -22.13 5.77
N SER A 32 36.00 -21.29 5.49
CA SER A 32 36.00 -19.88 5.85
C SER A 32 36.86 -19.09 4.86
N GLU A 33 36.23 -18.30 4.02
CA GLU A 33 36.85 -17.55 2.93
C GLU A 33 36.50 -16.05 2.99
N GLN A 34 37.39 -15.20 2.48
CA GLN A 34 37.15 -13.77 2.39
C GLN A 34 36.31 -13.47 1.14
N THR A 35 35.28 -12.63 1.29
CA THR A 35 34.43 -12.14 0.22
C THR A 35 34.39 -10.62 0.22
N ALA A 36 33.76 -10.00 -0.78
CA ALA A 36 33.56 -8.56 -0.83
C ALA A 36 32.70 -8.02 0.33
N GLY A 37 31.83 -8.85 0.92
CA GLY A 37 30.90 -8.48 2.01
C GLY A 37 31.42 -8.84 3.41
N GLY A 38 32.63 -9.39 3.54
CA GLY A 38 33.18 -9.89 4.81
C GLY A 38 33.74 -11.29 4.69
N TYR A 39 33.54 -12.11 5.68
CA TYR A 39 33.99 -13.51 5.69
C TYR A 39 32.81 -14.45 5.59
N ALA A 40 32.82 -15.33 4.59
CA ALA A 40 31.85 -16.39 4.40
C ALA A 40 32.29 -17.65 5.13
N ALA A 41 31.54 -18.07 6.13
CA ALA A 41 31.73 -19.31 6.87
C ALA A 41 30.68 -20.33 6.44
N GLU A 42 31.13 -21.50 5.93
CA GLU A 42 30.27 -22.65 5.69
C GLU A 42 30.27 -23.53 6.95
N LEU A 43 29.09 -23.99 7.34
CA LEU A 43 28.87 -24.84 8.49
C LEU A 43 28.55 -26.27 8.02
N ASP A 44 28.95 -27.29 8.81
CA ASP A 44 28.61 -28.70 8.54
C ASP A 44 27.09 -28.92 8.52
N ARG A 45 26.35 -28.10 9.28
CA ARG A 45 24.89 -28.03 9.30
C ARG A 45 24.41 -26.64 9.65
N THR A 46 23.20 -26.24 9.19
CA THR A 46 22.65 -24.91 9.47
C THR A 46 21.13 -24.87 9.48
N GLU A 47 20.60 -24.04 10.40
CA GLU A 47 19.19 -23.59 10.39
C GLU A 47 19.00 -22.27 9.66
N PHE A 48 20.07 -21.58 9.27
CA PHE A 48 19.98 -20.33 8.53
C PHE A 48 19.53 -20.60 7.10
N PHE A 49 18.41 -19.99 6.73
CA PHE A 49 17.89 -20.00 5.35
C PHE A 49 18.61 -18.94 4.52
N PRO A 50 19.19 -19.26 3.36
CA PRO A 50 19.99 -18.31 2.56
C PRO A 50 19.16 -17.34 1.72
N GLY A 51 17.81 -17.41 1.79
CA GLY A 51 16.91 -16.67 0.93
C GLY A 51 16.48 -17.47 -0.31
N GLY A 52 15.41 -17.01 -0.93
CA GLY A 52 14.87 -17.62 -2.16
C GLY A 52 13.36 -17.82 -2.11
N GLY A 53 12.75 -18.12 -3.27
CA GLY A 53 11.31 -18.35 -3.36
C GLY A 53 10.42 -17.18 -2.90
N GLY A 54 10.92 -15.95 -2.95
CA GLY A 54 10.20 -14.75 -2.49
C GLY A 54 10.36 -14.44 -0.99
N GLN A 55 11.20 -15.19 -0.27
CA GLN A 55 11.52 -14.98 1.14
C GLN A 55 12.96 -14.50 1.31
N SER A 56 13.19 -13.48 2.14
CA SER A 56 14.50 -12.95 2.49
C SER A 56 15.33 -13.97 3.28
N ALA A 57 16.65 -13.82 3.17
CA ALA A 57 17.60 -14.62 3.93
C ALA A 57 17.51 -14.33 5.44
N ASP A 58 17.88 -15.33 6.24
CA ASP A 58 17.93 -15.16 7.69
C ASP A 58 19.15 -14.38 8.14
N THR A 59 18.95 -13.69 9.24
CA THR A 59 19.99 -13.09 10.05
C THR A 59 20.01 -13.71 11.43
N GLY A 60 21.10 -13.52 12.15
CA GLY A 60 21.24 -14.01 13.51
C GLY A 60 22.65 -13.84 14.05
N VAL A 61 23.05 -14.75 14.95
CA VAL A 61 24.40 -14.74 15.53
C VAL A 61 25.03 -16.12 15.52
N LEU A 62 26.35 -16.14 15.41
CA LEU A 62 27.18 -17.30 15.73
C LEU A 62 27.98 -17.00 16.99
N ARG A 63 27.88 -17.88 17.98
CA ARG A 63 28.65 -17.82 19.23
C ARG A 63 29.81 -18.80 19.17
N CYS A 64 31.01 -18.32 19.40
CA CYS A 64 32.23 -19.12 19.41
C CYS A 64 33.26 -18.55 20.38
N GLY A 65 33.86 -19.38 21.23
CA GLY A 65 34.95 -18.98 22.13
C GLY A 65 34.64 -17.79 23.05
N GLY A 66 33.38 -17.58 23.40
CA GLY A 66 32.92 -16.42 24.21
C GLY A 66 32.60 -15.17 23.39
N GLU A 67 32.83 -15.15 22.08
CA GLU A 67 32.46 -14.07 21.17
C GLU A 67 31.07 -14.31 20.55
N VAL A 68 30.40 -13.21 20.19
CA VAL A 68 29.11 -13.20 19.48
C VAL A 68 29.29 -12.42 18.18
N LEU A 69 29.10 -13.09 17.04
CA LEU A 69 29.25 -12.51 15.72
C LEU A 69 27.89 -12.43 15.03
N ARG A 70 27.50 -11.23 14.60
CA ARG A 70 26.33 -11.06 13.72
C ARG A 70 26.61 -11.72 12.38
N VAL A 71 25.61 -12.41 11.85
CA VAL A 71 25.69 -13.07 10.56
C VAL A 71 24.43 -12.85 9.74
N SER A 72 24.60 -12.87 8.43
CA SER A 72 23.53 -13.02 7.46
C SER A 72 23.79 -14.24 6.59
N ALA A 73 22.76 -15.03 6.36
CA ALA A 73 22.87 -16.19 5.46
C ALA A 73 22.82 -15.77 4.00
N CYS A 74 23.54 -16.48 3.15
CA CYS A 74 23.38 -16.36 1.70
C CYS A 74 23.77 -17.67 1.02
N GLU A 75 23.39 -17.81 -0.26
CA GLU A 75 23.87 -18.89 -1.10
C GLU A 75 25.08 -18.42 -1.92
N LEU A 76 26.18 -19.14 -1.85
CA LEU A 76 27.42 -18.90 -2.59
C LEU A 76 27.85 -20.21 -3.27
N ASP A 77 27.85 -20.22 -4.60
CA ASP A 77 28.22 -21.41 -5.41
C ASP A 77 27.46 -22.70 -5.01
N GLY A 78 26.16 -22.58 -4.72
CA GLY A 78 25.29 -23.69 -4.28
C GLY A 78 25.46 -24.10 -2.81
N ARG A 79 26.33 -23.44 -2.06
CA ARG A 79 26.57 -23.65 -0.63
C ARG A 79 25.83 -22.60 0.21
N VAL A 80 25.33 -22.99 1.36
CA VAL A 80 24.78 -22.05 2.34
C VAL A 80 25.89 -21.58 3.25
N VAL A 81 26.15 -20.28 3.25
CA VAL A 81 27.21 -19.66 4.05
C VAL A 81 26.64 -18.56 4.96
N CYS A 82 27.32 -18.31 6.06
CA CYS A 82 27.07 -17.20 6.97
C CYS A 82 28.12 -16.13 6.75
N ILE A 83 27.70 -14.93 6.35
CA ILE A 83 28.57 -13.76 6.17
C ILE A 83 28.69 -13.05 7.51
N SER A 84 29.95 -12.81 7.94
CA SER A 84 30.30 -12.07 9.14
C SER A 84 31.42 -11.04 8.87
N GLU A 85 31.54 -10.03 9.76
CA GLU A 85 32.61 -9.04 9.65
C GLU A 85 34.00 -9.62 10.00
N ARG A 86 34.04 -10.71 10.76
CA ARG A 86 35.28 -11.34 11.24
C ARG A 86 35.36 -12.79 10.79
N ARG A 87 36.58 -13.23 10.49
CA ARG A 87 36.87 -14.61 10.11
C ARG A 87 36.63 -15.56 11.28
N ILE A 88 35.89 -16.65 11.05
CA ILE A 88 35.72 -17.76 11.98
C ILE A 88 36.64 -18.88 11.47
N PRO A 89 37.64 -19.36 12.24
CA PRO A 89 38.58 -20.41 11.80
C PRO A 89 37.83 -21.72 11.50
N VAL A 90 38.34 -22.45 10.49
CA VAL A 90 37.86 -23.81 10.20
C VAL A 90 38.11 -24.72 11.41
N GLY A 91 37.18 -25.62 11.70
CA GLY A 91 37.19 -26.50 12.86
C GLY A 91 36.63 -25.86 14.15
N THR A 92 36.23 -24.58 14.11
CA THR A 92 35.61 -23.92 15.26
C THR A 92 34.20 -24.47 15.47
N HIS A 93 33.89 -24.90 16.70
CA HIS A 93 32.53 -25.18 17.14
C HIS A 93 31.76 -23.90 17.41
N VAL A 94 30.57 -23.80 16.89
CA VAL A 94 29.70 -22.63 17.00
C VAL A 94 28.30 -23.01 17.44
N THR A 95 27.67 -22.16 18.23
CA THR A 95 26.21 -22.16 18.46
C THR A 95 25.58 -21.10 17.55
N GLY A 96 24.71 -21.49 16.63
CA GLY A 96 23.95 -20.61 15.78
C GLY A 96 22.60 -20.28 16.41
N GLU A 97 22.23 -19.01 16.39
CA GLU A 97 20.91 -18.51 16.83
C GLU A 97 20.32 -17.64 15.71
N VAL A 98 19.20 -18.07 15.13
CA VAL A 98 18.46 -17.33 14.10
C VAL A 98 17.60 -16.25 14.76
N ASP A 99 17.50 -15.07 14.15
CA ASP A 99 16.63 -13.99 14.63
C ASP A 99 15.16 -14.45 14.58
N ALA A 100 14.58 -14.66 15.75
CA ALA A 100 13.27 -15.32 15.89
C ALA A 100 12.13 -14.54 15.23
N ALA A 101 12.01 -13.23 15.51
CA ALA A 101 10.87 -12.46 15.06
C ALA A 101 10.77 -12.37 13.52
N PRO A 102 11.84 -12.04 12.75
CA PRO A 102 11.82 -12.09 11.30
C PRO A 102 11.53 -13.48 10.74
N ARG A 103 12.21 -14.53 11.26
CA ARG A 103 12.03 -15.92 10.80
C ARG A 103 10.57 -16.38 10.96
N LEU A 104 10.00 -16.24 12.15
CA LEU A 104 8.65 -16.69 12.42
C LEU A 104 7.61 -15.90 11.63
N SER A 105 7.77 -14.60 11.50
CA SER A 105 6.91 -13.75 10.69
C SER A 105 6.93 -14.15 9.20
N ARG A 106 8.12 -14.43 8.64
CA ARG A 106 8.27 -14.93 7.28
C ARG A 106 7.60 -16.30 7.10
N MET A 107 7.77 -17.21 8.05
CA MET A 107 7.13 -18.53 8.01
C MET A 107 5.61 -18.42 8.12
N GLN A 108 5.06 -17.51 8.93
CA GLN A 108 3.62 -17.22 8.99
C GLN A 108 3.10 -16.80 7.63
N SER A 109 3.75 -15.84 7.00
CA SER A 109 3.37 -15.31 5.70
C SER A 109 3.53 -16.33 4.57
N HIS A 110 4.64 -17.08 4.54
CA HIS A 110 4.90 -18.07 3.50
C HIS A 110 3.99 -19.30 3.61
N THR A 111 3.79 -19.82 4.82
CA THR A 111 2.83 -20.92 5.03
C THR A 111 1.40 -20.44 4.76
N GLY A 112 1.07 -19.19 5.11
CA GLY A 112 -0.20 -18.55 4.75
C GLY A 112 -0.39 -18.41 3.24
N GLU A 113 0.67 -18.09 2.49
CA GLU A 113 0.65 -18.07 1.02
C GLU A 113 0.30 -19.43 0.43
N HIS A 114 0.95 -20.51 0.90
CA HIS A 114 0.63 -21.87 0.46
C HIS A 114 -0.83 -22.22 0.71
N ILE A 115 -1.38 -21.85 1.86
CA ILE A 115 -2.79 -22.08 2.19
C ILE A 115 -3.71 -21.33 1.23
N ILE A 116 -3.48 -20.00 1.02
CA ILE A 116 -4.27 -19.19 0.08
C ILE A 116 -4.19 -19.77 -1.33
N SER A 117 -2.98 -20.02 -1.82
CA SER A 117 -2.74 -20.47 -3.19
C SER A 117 -3.33 -21.85 -3.45
N GLY A 118 -3.18 -22.80 -2.50
CA GLY A 118 -3.76 -24.12 -2.61
C GLY A 118 -5.28 -24.11 -2.60
N ILE A 119 -5.89 -23.30 -1.75
CA ILE A 119 -7.36 -23.12 -1.70
C ILE A 119 -7.87 -22.44 -2.97
N ALA A 120 -7.23 -21.35 -3.43
CA ALA A 120 -7.60 -20.66 -4.66
C ALA A 120 -7.50 -21.60 -5.88
N HIS A 121 -6.46 -22.43 -5.95
CA HIS A 121 -6.32 -23.45 -6.98
C HIS A 121 -7.46 -24.48 -6.93
N ARG A 122 -7.75 -25.04 -5.77
CA ARG A 122 -8.79 -26.08 -5.60
C ARG A 122 -10.21 -25.56 -5.84
N MET A 123 -10.54 -24.36 -5.36
CA MET A 123 -11.89 -23.80 -5.46
C MET A 123 -12.16 -23.17 -6.82
N PHE A 124 -11.17 -22.51 -7.39
CA PHE A 124 -11.37 -21.65 -8.57
C PHE A 124 -10.43 -21.96 -9.74
N GLY A 125 -9.54 -22.97 -9.62
CA GLY A 125 -8.54 -23.32 -10.63
C GLY A 125 -7.51 -22.21 -10.88
N CYS A 126 -7.23 -21.36 -9.88
CA CYS A 126 -6.26 -20.27 -9.99
C CYS A 126 -4.83 -20.80 -9.81
N GLU A 127 -3.93 -20.34 -10.69
CA GLU A 127 -2.51 -20.57 -10.54
C GLU A 127 -1.82 -19.36 -9.88
N ASN A 128 -0.93 -19.62 -8.93
CA ASN A 128 -0.08 -18.59 -8.35
C ASN A 128 1.06 -18.25 -9.33
N ARG A 129 1.12 -17.01 -9.79
CA ARG A 129 2.13 -16.47 -10.72
C ARG A 129 3.19 -15.62 -10.04
N GLY A 130 2.97 -15.21 -8.80
CA GLY A 130 3.91 -14.37 -8.06
C GLY A 130 3.65 -14.34 -6.57
N PHE A 131 4.73 -14.19 -5.81
CA PHE A 131 4.71 -14.06 -4.36
C PHE A 131 5.82 -13.11 -3.92
N HIS A 132 5.48 -12.12 -3.10
CA HIS A 132 6.41 -11.19 -2.51
C HIS A 132 6.02 -10.87 -1.08
N MET A 133 7.01 -10.72 -0.21
CA MET A 133 6.85 -10.23 1.16
C MET A 133 7.31 -8.77 1.24
N SER A 134 6.57 -7.94 1.95
CA SER A 134 6.98 -6.61 2.36
C SER A 134 7.37 -6.64 3.83
N GLU A 135 8.58 -6.21 4.13
CA GLU A 135 9.17 -6.31 5.47
C GLU A 135 9.34 -4.92 6.10
N ASN A 136 9.17 -4.85 7.40
CA ASN A 136 9.49 -3.72 8.25
C ASN A 136 11.02 -3.58 8.41
N ALA A 137 11.48 -2.49 9.01
CA ALA A 137 12.89 -2.24 9.27
C ALA A 137 13.56 -3.30 10.18
N ASP A 138 12.79 -3.98 11.03
CA ASP A 138 13.23 -5.07 11.89
C ASP A 138 13.22 -6.45 11.19
N GLY A 139 12.84 -6.50 9.90
CA GLY A 139 12.75 -7.71 9.09
C GLY A 139 11.49 -8.54 9.30
N THR A 140 10.54 -8.11 10.13
CA THR A 140 9.23 -8.76 10.24
C THR A 140 8.36 -8.42 9.04
N VAL A 141 7.52 -9.36 8.59
CA VAL A 141 6.62 -9.15 7.44
C VAL A 141 5.42 -8.32 7.87
N CYS A 142 5.15 -7.23 7.17
CA CYS A 142 3.94 -6.43 7.36
C CYS A 142 2.78 -6.95 6.50
N PHE A 143 3.05 -7.30 5.25
CA PHE A 143 2.10 -7.96 4.36
C PHE A 143 2.84 -8.77 3.28
N PHE A 144 2.10 -9.63 2.60
CA PHE A 144 2.59 -10.35 1.43
C PHE A 144 1.58 -10.28 0.29
N THR A 145 2.03 -10.49 -0.95
CA THR A 145 1.17 -10.51 -2.13
C THR A 145 1.20 -11.85 -2.81
N VAL A 146 0.03 -12.27 -3.31
CA VAL A 146 -0.17 -13.46 -4.14
C VAL A 146 -0.78 -13.00 -5.46
N ASP A 147 -0.08 -13.25 -6.58
CA ASP A 147 -0.57 -12.93 -7.91
C ASP A 147 -1.21 -14.17 -8.53
N THR A 148 -2.50 -14.10 -8.86
CA THR A 148 -3.23 -15.18 -9.54
C THR A 148 -3.32 -14.91 -11.05
N ASP A 149 -3.51 -15.98 -11.84
CA ASP A 149 -3.67 -15.90 -13.30
C ASP A 149 -5.11 -15.65 -13.75
N ARG A 150 -6.06 -15.54 -12.81
CA ARG A 150 -7.49 -15.35 -13.08
C ARG A 150 -8.06 -14.23 -12.23
N GLU A 151 -9.12 -13.60 -12.72
CA GLU A 151 -9.92 -12.66 -11.96
C GLU A 151 -10.79 -13.42 -10.92
N LEU A 152 -10.86 -12.86 -9.73
CA LEU A 152 -11.68 -13.35 -8.62
C LEU A 152 -12.67 -12.26 -8.23
N THR A 153 -13.90 -12.65 -7.93
CA THR A 153 -14.88 -11.74 -7.35
C THR A 153 -14.59 -11.49 -5.88
N GLU A 154 -15.16 -10.43 -5.31
CA GLU A 154 -15.04 -10.18 -3.87
C GLU A 154 -15.61 -11.34 -3.02
N GLU A 155 -16.63 -12.05 -3.52
CA GLU A 155 -17.19 -13.24 -2.87
C GLU A 155 -16.18 -14.38 -2.89
N ASN A 156 -15.54 -14.66 -4.05
CA ASN A 156 -14.49 -15.67 -4.14
C ASN A 156 -13.33 -15.37 -3.18
N ILE A 157 -12.95 -14.11 -3.03
CA ILE A 157 -11.86 -13.70 -2.12
C ILE A 157 -12.26 -13.93 -0.66
N ARG A 158 -13.50 -13.61 -0.28
CA ARG A 158 -14.02 -13.91 1.06
C ARG A 158 -14.08 -15.41 1.35
N ASP A 159 -14.47 -16.21 0.36
CA ASP A 159 -14.50 -17.67 0.48
C ASP A 159 -13.10 -18.25 0.67
N ILE A 160 -12.09 -17.75 -0.09
CA ILE A 160 -10.69 -18.13 0.07
C ILE A 160 -10.19 -17.77 1.48
N GLU A 161 -10.44 -16.55 1.96
CA GLU A 161 -10.03 -16.10 3.30
C GLU A 161 -10.66 -16.97 4.40
N THR A 162 -11.95 -17.26 4.26
CA THR A 162 -12.69 -18.10 5.22
C THR A 162 -12.12 -19.51 5.26
N ALA A 163 -11.97 -20.16 4.10
CA ALA A 163 -11.44 -21.51 4.00
C ALA A 163 -9.97 -21.59 4.46
N ALA A 164 -9.18 -20.54 4.24
CA ALA A 164 -7.81 -20.45 4.73
C ALA A 164 -7.74 -20.43 6.25
N ASN A 165 -8.58 -19.62 6.90
CA ASN A 165 -8.64 -19.58 8.36
C ASN A 165 -9.21 -20.88 8.96
N GLU A 166 -10.16 -21.54 8.29
CA GLU A 166 -10.63 -22.87 8.68
C GLU A 166 -9.50 -23.93 8.64
N ALA A 167 -8.67 -23.91 7.57
CA ALA A 167 -7.51 -24.79 7.47
C ALA A 167 -6.47 -24.51 8.56
N ILE A 168 -6.28 -23.25 8.94
CA ILE A 168 -5.42 -22.83 10.04
C ILE A 168 -5.99 -23.36 11.37
N MET A 169 -7.27 -23.15 11.65
CA MET A 169 -7.92 -23.61 12.88
C MET A 169 -7.95 -25.14 13.03
N ARG A 170 -8.03 -25.87 11.92
CA ARG A 170 -7.92 -27.33 11.91
C ARG A 170 -6.54 -27.83 12.31
N ASN A 171 -5.53 -26.96 12.35
CA ASN A 171 -4.15 -27.26 12.76
C ASN A 171 -3.56 -28.48 12.01
N ILE A 172 -3.67 -28.48 10.68
CA ILE A 172 -3.27 -29.56 9.78
C ILE A 172 -1.73 -29.68 9.78
N PRO A 173 -1.16 -30.90 9.80
CA PRO A 173 0.26 -31.10 9.62
C PRO A 173 0.77 -30.54 8.27
N VAL A 174 1.91 -29.84 8.32
CA VAL A 174 2.65 -29.39 7.13
C VAL A 174 3.87 -30.28 6.98
N VAL A 175 3.91 -31.05 5.91
CA VAL A 175 4.94 -32.06 5.67
C VAL A 175 5.91 -31.55 4.62
N CYS A 176 7.17 -31.38 5.00
CA CYS A 176 8.26 -31.02 4.11
C CYS A 176 9.09 -32.26 3.79
N ARG A 177 9.23 -32.60 2.50
CA ARG A 177 10.02 -33.77 2.09
C ARG A 177 10.63 -33.57 0.70
N ILE A 178 11.70 -34.33 0.43
CA ILE A 178 12.29 -34.44 -0.90
C ILE A 178 12.04 -35.85 -1.36
N PRO A 179 11.03 -36.09 -2.23
CA PRO A 179 10.76 -37.44 -2.77
C PRO A 179 11.88 -37.88 -3.68
N LEU A 180 12.00 -39.22 -3.88
CA LEU A 180 12.85 -39.79 -4.92
C LEU A 180 12.30 -39.43 -6.30
N ARG A 181 13.16 -39.46 -7.32
CA ARG A 181 12.81 -39.06 -8.69
C ARG A 181 11.59 -39.78 -9.23
N ASP A 182 11.52 -41.12 -9.02
CA ASP A 182 10.39 -41.93 -9.49
C ASP A 182 9.10 -41.64 -8.74
N GLU A 183 9.19 -41.35 -7.45
CA GLU A 183 8.06 -40.92 -6.64
C GLU A 183 7.58 -39.52 -7.07
N LEU A 184 8.50 -38.56 -7.28
CA LEU A 184 8.19 -37.22 -7.74
C LEU A 184 7.42 -37.21 -9.06
N ALA A 185 7.80 -38.07 -10.01
CA ALA A 185 7.16 -38.20 -11.32
C ALA A 185 5.68 -38.65 -11.24
N ALA A 186 5.28 -39.31 -10.15
CA ALA A 186 3.91 -39.79 -9.92
C ALA A 186 3.04 -38.78 -9.13
N LEU A 187 3.61 -37.70 -8.64
CA LEU A 187 2.91 -36.72 -7.81
C LEU A 187 2.39 -35.56 -8.67
N ASP A 188 1.13 -35.18 -8.43
CA ASP A 188 0.56 -33.94 -8.94
C ASP A 188 0.81 -32.81 -7.92
N TYR A 189 1.76 -31.93 -8.24
CA TYR A 189 2.14 -30.82 -7.36
C TYR A 189 2.28 -29.52 -8.13
N ARG A 190 2.00 -28.42 -7.46
CA ARG A 190 2.16 -27.07 -8.04
C ARG A 190 3.65 -26.67 -8.05
N SER A 191 4.07 -26.01 -9.10
CA SER A 191 5.39 -25.40 -9.18
C SER A 191 5.34 -24.10 -9.99
N LYS A 192 6.04 -23.06 -9.51
CA LYS A 192 6.17 -21.77 -10.22
C LYS A 192 7.22 -21.80 -11.34
N LYS A 193 8.06 -22.83 -11.38
CA LYS A 193 9.18 -22.97 -12.34
C LYS A 193 9.38 -24.45 -12.66
N GLU A 194 9.96 -24.72 -13.82
CA GLU A 194 10.60 -26.00 -14.07
C GLU A 194 11.82 -26.14 -13.16
N LEU A 195 11.95 -27.27 -12.51
CA LEU A 195 12.98 -27.54 -11.51
C LEU A 195 13.86 -28.69 -11.96
N ASP A 196 15.17 -28.44 -11.99
CA ASP A 196 16.18 -29.46 -12.21
C ASP A 196 16.72 -30.01 -10.88
N GLY A 197 16.91 -31.33 -10.79
CA GLY A 197 17.47 -31.97 -9.61
C GLY A 197 16.46 -32.29 -8.50
N PRO A 198 16.90 -32.47 -7.25
CA PRO A 198 16.05 -32.84 -6.12
C PRO A 198 15.05 -31.72 -5.77
N VAL A 199 13.75 -32.02 -5.90
CA VAL A 199 12.65 -31.09 -5.63
C VAL A 199 12.12 -31.31 -4.22
N ARG A 200 12.17 -30.27 -3.39
CA ARG A 200 11.53 -30.28 -2.07
C ARG A 200 10.05 -29.91 -2.21
N LEU A 201 9.19 -30.73 -1.64
CA LEU A 201 7.75 -30.52 -1.60
C LEU A 201 7.30 -30.13 -0.19
N VAL A 202 6.36 -29.19 -0.13
CA VAL A 202 5.62 -28.79 1.06
C VAL A 202 4.18 -29.21 0.83
N GLY A 203 3.68 -30.13 1.67
CA GLY A 203 2.33 -30.69 1.60
C GLY A 203 1.49 -30.32 2.81
N ILE A 204 0.28 -29.87 2.57
CA ILE A 204 -0.77 -29.60 3.57
C ILE A 204 -1.98 -30.42 3.12
N ASP A 205 -2.26 -31.49 3.83
CA ASP A 205 -3.28 -32.46 3.40
C ASP A 205 -4.63 -31.81 3.13
N GLY A 206 -5.17 -32.12 1.95
CA GLY A 206 -6.44 -31.53 1.50
C GLY A 206 -6.39 -30.01 1.23
N VAL A 207 -5.24 -29.36 1.25
CA VAL A 207 -5.08 -27.92 0.99
C VAL A 207 -4.11 -27.66 -0.15
N ASP A 208 -2.84 -28.05 -0.03
CA ASP A 208 -1.79 -27.75 -1.00
C ASP A 208 -0.72 -28.85 -1.07
N LEU A 209 -0.14 -29.02 -2.26
CA LEU A 209 1.11 -29.73 -2.48
C LEU A 209 1.95 -28.92 -3.47
N CYS A 210 3.05 -28.30 -3.01
CA CYS A 210 3.80 -27.36 -3.82
C CYS A 210 5.32 -27.54 -3.66
N ALA A 211 6.06 -27.29 -4.74
CA ALA A 211 7.51 -27.21 -4.69
C ALA A 211 7.95 -25.90 -4.01
N CYS A 212 8.69 -26.03 -2.90
CA CYS A 212 9.17 -24.88 -2.14
C CYS A 212 10.47 -25.19 -1.38
N CYS A 213 11.40 -24.22 -1.36
CA CYS A 213 12.70 -24.35 -0.67
C CYS A 213 12.73 -23.66 0.72
N ALA A 214 11.76 -22.81 1.02
CA ALA A 214 11.76 -22.00 2.23
C ALA A 214 11.36 -22.81 3.49
N PRO A 215 11.74 -22.36 4.69
CA PRO A 215 11.26 -22.94 5.94
C PRO A 215 9.76 -22.71 6.15
N HIS A 216 9.08 -23.72 6.64
CA HIS A 216 7.66 -23.70 6.98
C HIS A 216 7.42 -24.18 8.41
N PHE A 217 6.27 -23.82 8.97
CA PHE A 217 5.80 -24.40 10.22
C PHE A 217 5.46 -25.90 10.03
N SER A 218 5.53 -26.65 11.10
CA SER A 218 5.12 -28.05 11.13
C SER A 218 3.61 -28.25 11.12
N ARG A 219 2.85 -27.18 11.41
CA ARG A 219 1.40 -27.18 11.46
C ARG A 219 0.79 -25.85 11.00
N THR A 220 -0.37 -25.91 10.35
CA THR A 220 -1.08 -24.71 9.87
C THR A 220 -1.51 -23.78 11.01
N GLY A 221 -1.80 -24.28 12.20
CA GLY A 221 -2.19 -23.48 13.36
C GLY A 221 -1.14 -22.44 13.79
N SER A 222 0.15 -22.69 13.53
CA SER A 222 1.23 -21.75 13.82
C SER A 222 1.22 -20.49 12.92
N VAL A 223 0.46 -20.51 11.83
CA VAL A 223 0.23 -19.30 10.99
C VAL A 223 -0.54 -18.23 11.78
N GLY A 224 -1.43 -18.64 12.68
CA GLY A 224 -2.29 -17.74 13.43
C GLY A 224 -3.49 -17.23 12.61
N ALA A 225 -3.81 -15.96 12.66
CA ALA A 225 -4.85 -15.36 11.82
C ALA A 225 -4.30 -15.02 10.43
N LEU A 226 -5.16 -15.08 9.40
CA LEU A 226 -4.84 -14.66 8.04
C LEU A 226 -5.95 -13.74 7.53
N ARG A 227 -5.57 -12.60 6.93
CA ARG A 227 -6.50 -11.65 6.33
C ARG A 227 -6.05 -11.29 4.92
N ILE A 228 -6.99 -11.25 3.99
CA ILE A 228 -6.79 -10.64 2.66
C ILE A 228 -7.27 -9.19 2.78
N ILE A 229 -6.32 -8.25 2.84
CA ILE A 229 -6.59 -6.84 3.16
C ILE A 229 -6.88 -5.98 1.95
N GLU A 230 -6.45 -6.42 0.75
CA GLU A 230 -6.67 -5.71 -0.50
C GLU A 230 -6.66 -6.69 -1.67
N SER A 231 -7.38 -6.35 -2.73
CA SER A 231 -7.34 -7.06 -4.00
C SER A 231 -7.41 -6.08 -5.17
N MET A 232 -6.63 -6.34 -6.22
CA MET A 232 -6.62 -5.50 -7.42
C MET A 232 -6.37 -6.33 -8.67
N ARG A 233 -6.87 -5.86 -9.81
CA ARG A 233 -6.52 -6.47 -11.10
C ARG A 233 -5.04 -6.29 -11.39
N TYR A 234 -4.36 -7.35 -11.78
CA TYR A 234 -2.93 -7.33 -12.03
C TYR A 234 -2.52 -8.35 -13.10
N LYS A 235 -1.89 -7.89 -14.19
CA LYS A 235 -1.30 -8.72 -15.26
C LYS A 235 -2.23 -9.82 -15.81
N GLY A 236 -3.50 -9.51 -16.01
CA GLY A 236 -4.47 -10.47 -16.54
C GLY A 236 -5.10 -11.41 -15.51
N GLY A 237 -4.81 -11.20 -14.24
CA GLY A 237 -5.41 -11.89 -13.09
C GLY A 237 -5.63 -10.91 -11.94
N MET A 238 -5.44 -11.39 -10.72
CA MET A 238 -5.60 -10.59 -9.49
C MET A 238 -4.32 -10.62 -8.68
N ARG A 239 -4.01 -9.50 -8.02
CA ARG A 239 -3.09 -9.44 -6.89
C ARG A 239 -3.90 -9.37 -5.61
N LEU A 240 -3.68 -10.34 -4.73
CA LEU A 240 -4.21 -10.36 -3.38
C LEU A 240 -3.10 -9.89 -2.43
N THR A 241 -3.38 -8.86 -1.64
CA THR A 241 -2.49 -8.44 -0.54
C THR A 241 -3.04 -9.04 0.75
N ALA A 242 -2.21 -9.78 1.46
CA ALA A 242 -2.61 -10.49 2.65
C ALA A 242 -1.60 -10.29 3.79
N THR A 243 -2.05 -10.52 5.00
CA THR A 243 -1.26 -10.48 6.22
C THR A 243 -1.56 -11.70 7.09
N ALA A 244 -0.58 -12.16 7.85
CA ALA A 244 -0.70 -13.37 8.66
C ALA A 244 -0.11 -13.18 10.07
N GLY A 245 -0.56 -14.00 11.00
CA GLY A 245 -0.06 -14.05 12.37
C GLY A 245 -0.23 -12.75 13.14
N MET A 246 0.84 -12.30 13.77
CA MET A 246 0.82 -11.07 14.56
C MET A 246 0.54 -9.83 13.71
N ALA A 247 1.03 -9.79 12.46
CA ALA A 247 0.77 -8.68 11.54
C ALA A 247 -0.73 -8.53 11.24
N ALA A 248 -1.46 -9.64 11.07
CA ALA A 248 -2.91 -9.61 10.87
C ALA A 248 -3.67 -9.04 12.09
N LEU A 249 -3.25 -9.41 13.32
CA LEU A 249 -3.86 -8.90 14.54
C LEU A 249 -3.56 -7.41 14.75
N LEU A 250 -2.37 -6.95 14.41
CA LEU A 250 -2.00 -5.54 14.52
C LEU A 250 -2.75 -4.68 13.51
N ASP A 251 -2.88 -5.12 12.26
CA ASP A 251 -3.67 -4.47 11.21
C ASP A 251 -5.15 -4.33 11.62
N GLU A 252 -5.74 -5.41 12.13
CA GLU A 252 -7.13 -5.40 12.62
C GLU A 252 -7.31 -4.42 13.79
N ARG A 253 -6.37 -4.43 14.75
CA ARG A 253 -6.39 -3.50 15.89
C ARG A 253 -6.32 -2.05 15.45
N GLU A 254 -5.49 -1.74 14.47
CA GLU A 254 -5.37 -0.38 13.92
C GLU A 254 -6.68 0.05 13.26
N LYS A 255 -7.25 -0.79 12.39
CA LYS A 255 -8.54 -0.53 11.71
C LYS A 255 -9.69 -0.34 12.68
N LEU A 256 -9.77 -1.16 13.73
CA LEU A 256 -10.76 -0.99 14.80
C LEU A 256 -10.55 0.32 15.56
N GLY A 257 -9.29 0.73 15.76
CA GLY A 257 -8.96 2.04 16.35
C GLY A 257 -9.46 3.21 15.50
N GLN A 258 -9.24 3.17 14.18
CA GLN A 258 -9.75 4.18 13.23
C GLN A 258 -11.29 4.19 13.20
N LEU A 259 -11.92 3.04 13.17
CA LEU A 259 -13.39 2.92 13.21
C LEU A 259 -13.97 3.51 14.50
N ALA A 260 -13.32 3.31 15.63
CA ALA A 260 -13.73 3.90 16.91
C ALA A 260 -13.62 5.43 16.92
N LEU A 261 -12.61 6.01 16.23
CA LEU A 261 -12.49 7.46 16.06
C LEU A 261 -13.62 8.02 15.18
N ILE A 262 -13.88 7.38 14.04
CA ILE A 262 -14.98 7.76 13.13
C ILE A 262 -16.33 7.70 13.86
N SER A 263 -16.59 6.59 14.56
CA SER A 263 -17.82 6.38 15.34
C SER A 263 -18.04 7.49 16.37
N ARG A 264 -16.99 7.87 17.11
CA ARG A 264 -17.04 9.00 18.06
C ARG A 264 -17.30 10.34 17.38
N ALA A 265 -16.60 10.64 16.27
CA ALA A 265 -16.77 11.88 15.53
C ALA A 265 -18.20 12.05 15.01
N LEU A 266 -18.82 10.97 14.55
CA LEU A 266 -20.19 10.93 14.03
C LEU A 266 -21.26 10.73 15.13
N SER A 267 -20.87 10.49 16.38
CA SER A 267 -21.78 10.17 17.51
C SER A 267 -22.71 9.00 17.20
N VAL A 268 -22.20 7.92 16.57
CA VAL A 268 -22.92 6.71 16.21
C VAL A 268 -22.22 5.46 16.75
N LYS A 269 -22.87 4.29 16.71
CA LYS A 269 -22.20 3.02 17.00
C LYS A 269 -21.27 2.63 15.85
N GLN A 270 -20.24 1.80 16.14
CA GLN A 270 -19.28 1.38 15.11
C GLN A 270 -19.95 0.70 13.90
N GLN A 271 -20.99 -0.12 14.13
CA GLN A 271 -21.75 -0.78 13.07
C GLN A 271 -22.53 0.19 12.19
N GLU A 272 -22.79 1.41 12.66
CA GLU A 272 -23.54 2.46 11.99
C GLU A 272 -22.61 3.53 11.36
N ALA A 273 -21.28 3.35 11.44
CA ALA A 273 -20.31 4.36 11.00
C ALA A 273 -20.44 4.67 9.51
N ALA A 274 -20.62 3.66 8.65
CA ALA A 274 -20.81 3.84 7.22
C ALA A 274 -22.07 4.68 6.91
N ALA A 275 -23.22 4.31 7.49
CA ALA A 275 -24.47 5.08 7.36
C ALA A 275 -24.32 6.51 7.92
N GLY A 276 -23.51 6.68 8.96
CA GLY A 276 -23.18 8.00 9.52
C GLY A 276 -22.40 8.87 8.55
N VAL A 277 -21.43 8.31 7.82
CA VAL A 277 -20.67 9.01 6.78
C VAL A 277 -21.58 9.39 5.60
N GLU A 278 -22.43 8.48 5.12
CA GLU A 278 -23.38 8.73 4.04
C GLU A 278 -24.34 9.87 4.39
N ARG A 279 -24.89 9.86 5.62
CA ARG A 279 -25.74 10.94 6.12
C ARG A 279 -25.02 12.28 6.14
N LEU A 280 -23.80 12.33 6.71
CA LEU A 280 -23.01 13.56 6.76
C LEU A 280 -22.67 14.11 5.36
N SER A 281 -22.35 13.23 4.41
CA SER A 281 -22.10 13.62 3.03
C SER A 281 -23.35 14.24 2.38
N HIS A 282 -24.50 13.65 2.59
CA HIS A 282 -25.77 14.18 2.07
C HIS A 282 -26.17 15.51 2.72
N GLU A 283 -25.97 15.64 4.05
CA GLU A 283 -26.20 16.89 4.77
C GLU A 283 -25.27 18.00 4.24
N LEU A 284 -24.00 17.68 3.99
CA LEU A 284 -23.04 18.62 3.43
C LEU A 284 -23.42 19.09 2.01
N GLU A 285 -23.84 18.17 1.13
CA GLU A 285 -24.33 18.51 -0.20
C GLU A 285 -25.58 19.41 -0.14
N THR A 286 -26.49 19.13 0.78
CA THR A 286 -27.71 19.93 0.99
C THR A 286 -27.37 21.34 1.46
N GLU A 287 -26.48 21.47 2.44
CA GLU A 287 -26.05 22.80 2.95
C GLU A 287 -25.25 23.57 1.91
N HIS A 288 -24.42 22.91 1.09
CA HIS A 288 -23.74 23.54 -0.04
C HIS A 288 -24.76 24.10 -1.07
N GLY A 289 -25.79 23.33 -1.40
CA GLY A 289 -26.88 23.77 -2.29
C GLY A 289 -27.63 24.97 -1.71
N ARG A 290 -27.95 24.95 -0.41
CA ARG A 290 -28.60 26.05 0.30
C ARG A 290 -27.72 27.31 0.34
N ALA A 291 -26.43 27.15 0.63
CA ALA A 291 -25.50 28.26 0.60
C ALA A 291 -25.41 28.92 -0.79
N ALA A 292 -25.33 28.08 -1.85
CA ALA A 292 -25.34 28.59 -3.23
C ALA A 292 -26.64 29.32 -3.59
N GLU A 293 -27.80 28.85 -3.15
CA GLU A 293 -29.08 29.52 -3.36
C GLU A 293 -29.13 30.89 -2.64
N LEU A 294 -28.68 30.95 -1.38
CA LEU A 294 -28.59 32.18 -0.62
C LEU A 294 -27.63 33.19 -1.25
N GLU A 295 -26.47 32.73 -1.76
CA GLU A 295 -25.56 33.57 -2.50
C GLU A 295 -26.19 34.13 -3.79
N LEU A 296 -26.98 33.34 -4.51
CA LEU A 296 -27.70 33.81 -5.70
C LEU A 296 -28.75 34.89 -5.36
N ARG A 297 -29.50 34.69 -4.28
CA ARG A 297 -30.43 35.73 -3.80
C ARG A 297 -29.71 36.99 -3.36
N LEU A 298 -28.58 36.84 -2.65
CA LEU A 298 -27.74 37.97 -2.27
C LEU A 298 -27.21 38.71 -3.51
N SER A 299 -26.84 38.01 -4.57
CA SER A 299 -26.40 38.61 -5.83
C SER A 299 -27.44 39.52 -6.47
N GLU A 300 -28.73 39.14 -6.38
CA GLU A 300 -29.85 39.93 -6.89
C GLU A 300 -30.05 41.21 -6.05
N LEU A 301 -29.95 41.10 -4.72
CA LEU A 301 -30.05 42.25 -3.82
C LEU A 301 -28.90 43.25 -3.99
N ILE A 302 -27.65 42.71 -4.13
CA ILE A 302 -26.47 43.56 -4.39
C ILE A 302 -26.64 44.28 -5.73
N ALA A 303 -27.02 43.59 -6.79
CA ALA A 303 -27.22 44.19 -8.09
C ALA A 303 -28.36 45.23 -8.08
N ALA A 304 -29.43 45.01 -7.29
CA ALA A 304 -30.54 45.94 -7.12
C ALA A 304 -30.17 47.18 -6.28
N GLY A 305 -29.32 47.03 -5.27
CA GLY A 305 -28.88 48.13 -4.37
C GLY A 305 -27.66 48.92 -4.88
N ALA A 306 -26.92 48.40 -5.87
CA ALA A 306 -25.71 49.05 -6.35
C ALA A 306 -25.94 50.44 -6.93
N GLN A 307 -25.04 51.37 -6.64
CA GLN A 307 -25.07 52.75 -7.16
C GLN A 307 -24.34 52.88 -8.51
N CYS A 308 -23.44 51.95 -8.82
CA CYS A 308 -22.69 51.90 -10.08
C CYS A 308 -22.47 50.44 -10.53
N GLY A 309 -21.89 50.24 -11.73
CA GLY A 309 -21.64 48.95 -12.30
C GLY A 309 -20.53 48.12 -11.64
N VAL A 310 -19.92 48.58 -10.54
CA VAL A 310 -18.78 47.92 -9.87
C VAL A 310 -19.09 47.75 -8.39
N VAL A 311 -18.88 46.54 -7.87
CA VAL A 311 -19.07 46.22 -6.45
C VAL A 311 -17.90 45.40 -5.90
N PHE A 312 -17.60 45.62 -4.61
CA PHE A 312 -16.61 44.87 -3.84
C PHE A 312 -17.35 44.06 -2.76
N GLU A 313 -17.61 42.80 -3.07
CA GLU A 313 -18.42 41.92 -2.20
C GLU A 313 -17.88 40.49 -2.17
N ARG A 314 -17.95 39.85 -1.00
CA ARG A 314 -17.53 38.44 -0.83
C ARG A 314 -18.60 37.52 -1.36
N LEU A 315 -18.42 37.05 -2.60
CA LEU A 315 -19.32 36.13 -3.28
C LEU A 315 -18.60 34.94 -3.85
N GLY A 316 -19.24 33.80 -3.85
CA GLY A 316 -18.76 32.57 -4.54
C GLY A 316 -18.75 32.76 -6.07
N PRO A 317 -18.07 31.85 -6.82
CA PRO A 317 -17.85 32.02 -8.25
C PRO A 317 -19.14 32.20 -9.09
N ALA A 318 -20.18 31.43 -8.78
CA ALA A 318 -21.47 31.52 -9.48
C ALA A 318 -22.21 32.84 -9.22
N ALA A 319 -22.26 33.27 -7.95
CA ALA A 319 -22.86 34.52 -7.54
C ALA A 319 -22.10 35.72 -8.11
N ARG A 320 -20.76 35.73 -8.09
CA ARG A 320 -19.95 36.79 -8.73
C ARG A 320 -20.31 36.98 -10.20
N LYS A 321 -20.38 35.86 -10.96
CA LYS A 321 -20.74 35.90 -12.38
C LYS A 321 -22.15 36.48 -12.59
N ARG A 322 -23.13 36.01 -11.80
CA ARG A 322 -24.51 36.46 -11.92
C ARG A 322 -24.65 37.91 -11.54
N THR A 323 -24.01 38.37 -10.46
CA THR A 323 -23.99 39.78 -10.06
C THR A 323 -23.37 40.66 -11.13
N ALA A 324 -22.20 40.27 -11.67
CA ALA A 324 -21.56 41.04 -12.74
C ALA A 324 -22.46 41.19 -13.98
N GLN A 325 -23.12 40.10 -14.40
CA GLN A 325 -24.07 40.16 -15.52
C GLN A 325 -25.29 41.02 -15.23
N ALA A 326 -25.84 40.94 -14.02
CA ALA A 326 -27.00 41.78 -13.62
C ALA A 326 -26.62 43.28 -13.53
N LEU A 327 -25.44 43.59 -13.01
CA LEU A 327 -24.91 44.97 -13.00
C LEU A 327 -24.72 45.50 -14.43
N ALA A 328 -24.12 44.68 -15.31
CA ALA A 328 -23.92 45.06 -16.71
C ALA A 328 -25.23 45.37 -17.44
N GLN A 329 -26.30 44.61 -17.18
CA GLN A 329 -27.63 44.88 -17.72
C GLN A 329 -28.27 46.12 -17.11
N ARG A 330 -28.17 46.30 -15.78
CA ARG A 330 -28.80 47.41 -15.07
C ARG A 330 -28.18 48.77 -15.48
N PHE A 331 -26.87 48.85 -15.62
CA PHE A 331 -26.15 50.07 -15.95
C PHE A 331 -25.83 50.21 -17.45
N ASP A 332 -26.38 49.34 -18.29
CA ASP A 332 -26.15 49.32 -19.74
C ASP A 332 -24.66 49.48 -20.13
N GLY A 333 -23.79 48.76 -19.43
CA GLY A 333 -22.34 48.89 -19.59
C GLY A 333 -21.54 47.72 -19.03
N ILE A 334 -20.48 48.03 -18.27
CA ILE A 334 -19.70 47.05 -17.56
C ILE A 334 -20.33 46.76 -16.21
N GLY A 335 -20.45 45.45 -15.90
CA GLY A 335 -20.73 45.00 -14.55
C GLY A 335 -19.50 44.29 -14.00
N ALA A 336 -18.94 44.74 -12.89
CA ALA A 336 -17.76 44.16 -12.28
C ALA A 336 -17.99 43.81 -10.81
N VAL A 337 -17.53 42.65 -10.40
CA VAL A 337 -17.55 42.17 -9.03
C VAL A 337 -16.12 41.79 -8.63
N PHE A 338 -15.64 42.40 -7.55
CA PHE A 338 -14.37 42.06 -6.91
C PHE A 338 -14.66 41.41 -5.56
N SER A 339 -14.18 40.16 -5.37
CA SER A 339 -14.45 39.38 -4.17
C SER A 339 -13.15 39.00 -3.48
N GLY A 340 -12.95 39.56 -2.29
CA GLY A 340 -11.72 39.38 -1.52
C GLY A 340 -11.55 40.45 -0.43
N SER A 341 -10.30 40.85 -0.20
CA SER A 341 -9.95 41.97 0.70
C SER A 341 -8.64 42.60 0.25
N ASP A 342 -8.36 43.82 0.74
CA ASP A 342 -7.11 44.53 0.44
C ASP A 342 -5.87 43.75 0.88
N ASP A 343 -5.95 42.90 1.94
CA ASP A 343 -4.85 42.08 2.43
C ASP A 343 -4.56 40.86 1.55
N THR A 344 -5.61 40.29 0.95
CA THR A 344 -5.50 39.00 0.21
C THR A 344 -5.61 39.15 -1.29
N GLY A 345 -5.97 40.36 -1.77
CA GLY A 345 -6.32 40.62 -3.14
C GLY A 345 -7.76 40.18 -3.47
N TYR A 346 -8.16 40.41 -4.72
CA TYR A 346 -9.53 40.23 -5.19
C TYR A 346 -9.57 39.24 -6.37
N ASP A 347 -10.43 38.26 -6.28
CA ASP A 347 -10.94 37.53 -7.44
C ASP A 347 -11.98 38.38 -8.14
N TYR A 348 -11.89 38.60 -9.44
CA TYR A 348 -12.83 39.41 -10.16
C TYR A 348 -13.61 38.64 -11.23
N VAL A 349 -14.81 39.11 -11.52
CA VAL A 349 -15.60 38.82 -12.71
C VAL A 349 -16.11 40.12 -13.29
N ILE A 350 -15.88 40.35 -14.58
CA ILE A 350 -16.35 41.49 -15.31
C ILE A 350 -17.16 41.04 -16.51
N ALA A 351 -18.36 41.55 -16.67
CA ALA A 351 -19.28 41.20 -17.74
C ALA A 351 -19.75 42.42 -18.47
N GLN A 352 -20.12 42.27 -19.76
CA GLN A 352 -20.82 43.28 -20.57
C GLN A 352 -21.84 42.60 -21.51
N PRO A 353 -22.98 43.22 -21.82
CA PRO A 353 -24.03 42.58 -22.62
C PRO A 353 -23.72 42.53 -24.12
N GLN A 354 -22.84 43.36 -24.67
CA GLN A 354 -22.61 43.49 -26.11
C GLN A 354 -21.22 44.05 -26.44
N GLY A 355 -20.14 43.37 -26.24
CA GLY A 355 -18.82 43.67 -26.80
C GLY A 355 -18.43 45.14 -27.06
N ARG A 356 -18.94 46.10 -26.25
CA ARG A 356 -18.76 47.54 -26.40
C ARG A 356 -17.35 48.01 -26.02
N ILE A 357 -16.67 47.21 -25.19
CA ILE A 357 -15.33 47.51 -24.68
C ILE A 357 -14.48 46.25 -24.88
N GLY A 358 -13.21 46.39 -25.22
CA GLY A 358 -12.27 45.27 -25.35
C GLY A 358 -11.96 44.65 -23.97
N LEU A 359 -12.81 43.71 -23.49
CA LEU A 359 -12.61 43.07 -22.18
C LEU A 359 -11.28 42.32 -22.11
N ARG A 360 -10.76 41.78 -23.23
CA ARG A 360 -9.44 41.18 -23.26
C ARG A 360 -8.32 42.17 -23.01
N GLU A 361 -8.45 43.41 -23.56
CA GLU A 361 -7.51 44.49 -23.30
C GLU A 361 -7.63 44.95 -21.83
N LEU A 362 -8.84 45.02 -21.29
CA LEU A 362 -9.08 45.30 -19.89
C LEU A 362 -8.44 44.26 -18.98
N ALA A 363 -8.56 42.97 -19.30
CA ALA A 363 -7.88 41.91 -18.58
C ALA A 363 -6.35 42.06 -18.63
N ALA A 364 -5.79 42.46 -19.78
CA ALA A 364 -4.36 42.72 -19.90
C ALA A 364 -3.92 43.92 -19.03
N LYS A 365 -4.71 44.97 -18.93
CA LYS A 365 -4.44 46.11 -18.06
C LYS A 365 -4.59 45.75 -16.58
N LEU A 366 -5.58 44.94 -16.19
CA LEU A 366 -5.73 44.44 -14.81
C LEU A 366 -4.52 43.61 -14.35
N ARG A 367 -3.79 42.98 -15.26
CA ARG A 367 -2.54 42.28 -14.93
C ARG A 367 -1.46 43.24 -14.41
N THR A 368 -1.45 44.51 -14.81
CA THR A 368 -0.49 45.50 -14.30
C THR A 368 -0.74 45.84 -12.84
N LEU A 369 -1.93 45.51 -12.31
CA LEU A 369 -2.30 45.65 -10.90
C LEU A 369 -1.95 44.37 -10.08
N GLY A 370 -1.00 43.58 -10.54
CA GLY A 370 -0.49 42.41 -9.80
C GLY A 370 -1.40 41.21 -9.92
N GLY A 371 -1.98 40.96 -11.07
CA GLY A 371 -2.91 39.85 -11.21
C GLY A 371 -2.78 39.02 -12.48
N GLY A 372 -3.73 38.14 -12.67
CA GLY A 372 -3.91 37.30 -13.86
C GLY A 372 -5.37 37.06 -14.16
N GLY A 373 -5.68 36.72 -15.40
CA GLY A 373 -7.05 36.42 -15.80
C GLY A 373 -7.22 36.43 -17.30
N GLY A 374 -8.43 36.11 -17.75
CA GLY A 374 -8.79 36.06 -19.16
C GLY A 374 -10.26 35.71 -19.35
N GLY A 375 -10.67 35.51 -20.57
CA GLY A 375 -12.03 35.14 -20.93
C GLY A 375 -12.41 35.57 -22.33
N SER A 376 -13.69 35.81 -22.58
CA SER A 376 -14.26 36.27 -23.83
C SER A 376 -14.44 37.78 -23.88
N GLU A 377 -14.96 38.32 -25.00
CA GLU A 377 -15.37 39.73 -25.11
C GLU A 377 -16.65 40.04 -24.33
N GLU A 378 -17.35 39.06 -23.80
CA GLU A 378 -18.57 39.23 -23.02
C GLU A 378 -18.33 39.07 -21.50
N LEU A 379 -17.31 38.28 -21.12
CA LEU A 379 -17.00 37.97 -19.73
C LEU A 379 -15.53 37.61 -19.56
N ILE A 380 -14.89 38.31 -18.59
CA ILE A 380 -13.54 37.96 -18.11
C ILE A 380 -13.57 37.69 -16.63
N SER A 381 -12.64 36.84 -16.18
CA SER A 381 -12.43 36.56 -14.76
C SER A 381 -10.94 36.38 -14.47
N GLY A 382 -10.57 36.64 -13.22
CA GLY A 382 -9.19 36.53 -12.80
C GLY A 382 -9.01 36.94 -11.36
N ARG A 383 -7.77 37.28 -11.02
CA ARG A 383 -7.39 37.78 -9.69
C ARG A 383 -6.48 38.98 -9.83
N VAL A 384 -6.60 39.92 -8.90
CA VAL A 384 -5.69 41.08 -8.71
C VAL A 384 -5.25 41.13 -7.26
N THR A 385 -4.02 41.60 -7.03
CA THR A 385 -3.47 41.81 -5.67
C THR A 385 -3.50 43.27 -5.22
N ALA A 386 -3.89 44.19 -6.09
CA ALA A 386 -4.08 45.59 -5.77
C ALA A 386 -5.21 45.78 -4.76
N SER A 387 -5.14 46.86 -3.96
CA SER A 387 -6.22 47.25 -3.05
C SER A 387 -7.47 47.72 -3.82
N SER A 388 -8.61 47.77 -3.14
CA SER A 388 -9.85 48.31 -3.68
C SER A 388 -9.68 49.76 -4.15
N LEU A 389 -8.89 50.57 -3.43
CA LEU A 389 -8.57 51.93 -3.81
C LEU A 389 -7.73 52.03 -5.08
N ASP A 390 -6.67 51.23 -5.19
CA ASP A 390 -5.82 51.18 -6.41
C ASP A 390 -6.61 50.77 -7.63
N ILE A 391 -7.52 49.80 -7.50
CA ILE A 391 -8.43 49.36 -8.58
C ILE A 391 -9.34 50.51 -9.01
N ALA A 392 -9.90 51.24 -8.06
CA ALA A 392 -10.76 52.39 -8.31
C ALA A 392 -10.02 53.56 -8.97
N GLU A 393 -8.85 53.95 -8.45
CA GLU A 393 -8.02 55.05 -8.96
C GLU A 393 -7.33 54.70 -10.31
N SER A 394 -7.25 53.43 -10.68
CA SER A 394 -6.66 53.02 -11.95
C SER A 394 -7.36 53.60 -13.20
N GLY A 395 -8.59 54.07 -13.05
CA GLY A 395 -9.43 54.60 -14.14
C GLY A 395 -9.81 53.51 -15.18
N LEU A 396 -9.54 52.23 -14.86
CA LEU A 396 -9.87 51.12 -15.75
C LEU A 396 -11.36 50.78 -15.77
N LEU A 397 -12.07 51.15 -14.70
CA LEU A 397 -13.48 50.85 -14.51
C LEU A 397 -14.22 52.16 -14.14
N PRO A 398 -15.49 52.34 -14.53
CA PRO A 398 -16.29 53.50 -14.19
C PRO A 398 -16.76 53.41 -12.71
N ILE A 399 -15.85 53.68 -11.76
CA ILE A 399 -16.13 53.69 -10.34
C ILE A 399 -16.30 55.16 -9.92
N THR A 400 -17.49 55.54 -9.47
CA THR A 400 -17.74 56.81 -8.78
C THR A 400 -17.93 56.51 -7.31
N TRP A 401 -17.04 57.05 -6.46
CA TRP A 401 -17.23 57.05 -5.02
C TRP A 401 -18.06 58.31 -4.67
N GLU A 402 -19.27 58.15 -4.18
CA GLU A 402 -20.02 59.21 -3.47
C GLU A 402 -19.82 59.08 -1.96
#